data_aea6f1ed8ae870ce1fb3d518d3637fc2
#
_entry.id   aea6f1ed8ae870ce1fb3d518d3637fc2
#
_cell.length_a   1.000
_cell.length_b   1.000
_cell.length_c   1.000
_cell.angle_alpha   90.00
_cell.angle_beta   90.00
_cell.angle_gamma   90.00
#
_symmetry.space_group_name_H-M   'P 1'
#
loop_
_entity.id
_entity.type
_entity.pdbx_description
1 polymer ?
#
loop_
_entity_poly.entity_id
_entity_poly.type
_entity_poly.pdbx_seq_one_letter_code
_entity_poly.pdbx_strand_id
1 'polypeptide(L)'
;MLFRSQNIEMMRPIGDNFQDRFRITILDFPGFGESEEPKEAWTIEDYELMLEEFLKKVNVKKPIVIGHSFGGRVAIRYSARNPISKLVLFGSPCIRIQEELSLGVKMLKKLKTLPGLNGLGEYMKKFIGSRDYKAASPIMRQTLVNVVNEDLSKFAREIEEPTLLIWGTNDTEAPLNEAKELEKIMLDAALITLPGTHYAYLENLPRVVTILDNFF
;
A
#
# COMPACT_ATOMS: atom_id res chain seq x y z
N MET A 1 4.47 3.65 16.40
CA MET A 1 4.26 3.79 14.95
C MET A 1 4.85 2.59 14.24
N LEU A 2 4.21 2.16 13.21
CA LEU A 2 4.64 1.05 12.37
C LEU A 2 4.72 1.52 10.93
N PHE A 3 5.88 1.36 10.32
CA PHE A 3 6.17 1.88 8.98
C PHE A 3 6.52 0.75 8.03
N ARG A 4 6.21 0.93 6.76
CA ARG A 4 6.68 0.07 5.72
C ARG A 4 6.71 0.65 4.33
N SER A 5 7.81 0.33 3.66
CA SER A 5 8.12 0.56 2.26
C SER A 5 8.82 -0.68 1.67
N GLN A 6 9.46 -0.56 0.53
CA GLN A 6 10.27 -1.63 -0.06
C GLN A 6 11.43 -2.06 0.84
N ASN A 7 11.94 -1.17 1.70
CA ASN A 7 12.91 -1.49 2.75
C ASN A 7 12.82 -0.47 3.91
N ILE A 8 13.44 -0.80 5.04
CA ILE A 8 13.51 0.03 6.26
C ILE A 8 14.05 1.45 5.95
N GLU A 9 15.05 1.57 5.09
CA GLU A 9 15.71 2.84 4.79
C GLU A 9 14.75 3.88 4.20
N MET A 10 13.74 3.44 3.46
CA MET A 10 12.74 4.33 2.86
C MET A 10 11.82 4.99 3.90
N MET A 11 11.59 4.33 5.04
CA MET A 11 10.70 4.84 6.09
C MET A 11 11.45 5.47 7.27
N ARG A 12 12.77 5.20 7.39
CA ARG A 12 13.62 5.76 8.44
C ARG A 12 13.53 7.29 8.53
N PRO A 13 13.58 8.07 7.41
CA PRO A 13 13.48 9.52 7.48
C PRO A 13 12.19 10.02 8.15
N ILE A 14 11.09 9.30 8.00
CA ILE A 14 9.86 9.64 8.73
C ILE A 14 10.01 9.27 10.21
N GLY A 15 10.46 8.02 10.50
CA GLY A 15 10.61 7.53 11.87
C GLY A 15 11.52 8.40 12.73
N ASP A 16 12.66 8.82 12.20
CA ASP A 16 13.66 9.62 12.90
C ASP A 16 13.11 10.98 13.38
N ASN A 17 12.14 11.56 12.65
CA ASN A 17 11.50 12.80 13.05
C ASN A 17 10.51 12.66 14.23
N PHE A 18 10.11 11.44 14.58
CA PHE A 18 9.10 11.18 15.61
C PHE A 18 9.59 10.31 16.77
N GLN A 19 10.86 9.89 16.76
CA GLN A 19 11.42 8.96 17.75
C GLN A 19 11.43 9.51 19.19
N ASP A 20 11.48 10.83 19.36
CA ASP A 20 11.45 11.47 20.68
C ASP A 20 10.05 11.44 21.33
N ARG A 21 9.00 11.24 20.53
CA ARG A 21 7.60 11.25 20.98
C ARG A 21 6.93 9.87 20.94
N PHE A 22 7.40 8.99 20.07
CA PHE A 22 6.79 7.70 19.84
C PHE A 22 7.83 6.60 19.84
N ARG A 23 7.46 5.42 20.33
CA ARG A 23 8.21 4.21 20.03
C ARG A 23 8.05 3.87 18.54
N ILE A 24 9.14 3.95 17.81
CA ILE A 24 9.16 3.66 16.38
C ILE A 24 9.48 2.18 16.15
N THR A 25 8.74 1.56 15.24
CA THR A 25 9.01 0.21 14.75
C THR A 25 8.92 0.24 13.24
N ILE A 26 9.98 -0.12 12.55
CA ILE A 26 10.04 -0.22 11.08
C ILE A 26 10.44 -1.67 10.77
N LEU A 27 9.79 -2.30 9.81
CA LEU A 27 10.10 -3.68 9.45
C LEU A 27 10.14 -3.87 7.94
N ASP A 28 11.01 -4.77 7.51
CA ASP A 28 10.96 -5.38 6.19
C ASP A 28 10.09 -6.62 6.25
N PHE A 29 9.11 -6.72 5.39
CA PHE A 29 8.29 -7.93 5.31
C PHE A 29 9.06 -9.06 4.62
N PRO A 30 8.72 -10.33 4.86
CA PRO A 30 9.32 -11.45 4.15
C PRO A 30 9.35 -11.26 2.64
N GLY A 31 10.54 -11.43 2.05
CA GLY A 31 10.82 -11.19 0.64
C GLY A 31 11.10 -9.73 0.25
N PHE A 32 11.25 -8.82 1.22
CA PHE A 32 11.60 -7.43 0.97
C PHE A 32 12.74 -6.98 1.87
N GLY A 33 13.52 -5.99 1.39
CA GLY A 33 14.68 -5.47 2.10
C GLY A 33 15.68 -6.58 2.43
N GLU A 34 16.04 -6.70 3.71
CA GLU A 34 16.94 -7.73 4.21
C GLU A 34 16.23 -8.96 4.79
N SER A 35 14.89 -8.99 4.79
CA SER A 35 14.12 -10.13 5.27
C SER A 35 14.13 -11.28 4.28
N GLU A 36 14.32 -12.51 4.80
CA GLU A 36 14.28 -13.72 3.99
C GLU A 36 12.97 -13.86 3.22
N GLU A 37 13.04 -14.48 2.05
CA GLU A 37 11.85 -14.81 1.27
C GLU A 37 11.00 -15.89 1.98
N PRO A 38 9.67 -15.83 1.85
CA PRO A 38 8.83 -16.92 2.32
C PRO A 38 9.09 -18.20 1.51
N LYS A 39 8.86 -19.37 2.12
CA LYS A 39 9.09 -20.67 1.46
C LYS A 39 8.08 -20.97 0.37
N GLU A 40 6.95 -20.28 0.36
CA GLU A 40 5.86 -20.40 -0.62
C GLU A 40 5.30 -19.01 -0.95
N ALA A 41 4.50 -18.93 -2.01
CA ALA A 41 3.92 -17.66 -2.43
C ALA A 41 2.83 -17.21 -1.45
N TRP A 42 2.98 -15.99 -0.93
CA TRP A 42 2.08 -15.36 0.04
C TRP A 42 0.98 -14.52 -0.62
N THR A 43 -0.11 -14.36 0.13
CA THR A 43 -1.22 -13.42 -0.11
C THR A 43 -1.09 -12.20 0.80
N ILE A 44 -1.96 -11.19 0.66
CA ILE A 44 -2.03 -10.07 1.63
C ILE A 44 -2.45 -10.58 3.02
N GLU A 45 -3.28 -11.63 3.08
CA GLU A 45 -3.69 -12.24 4.34
C GLU A 45 -2.51 -12.82 5.11
N ASP A 46 -1.59 -13.52 4.44
CA ASP A 46 -0.40 -14.08 5.07
C ASP A 46 0.48 -12.97 5.66
N TYR A 47 0.63 -11.85 4.95
CA TYR A 47 1.34 -10.67 5.46
C TYR A 47 0.62 -9.99 6.62
N GLU A 48 -0.70 -9.92 6.60
CA GLU A 48 -1.52 -9.42 7.71
C GLU A 48 -1.30 -10.25 8.97
N LEU A 49 -1.44 -11.57 8.86
CA LEU A 49 -1.27 -12.51 9.97
C LEU A 49 0.15 -12.44 10.57
N MET A 50 1.17 -12.39 9.70
CA MET A 50 2.55 -12.20 10.14
C MET A 50 2.73 -10.89 10.91
N LEU A 51 2.14 -9.79 10.42
CA LEU A 51 2.19 -8.50 11.08
C LEU A 51 1.50 -8.53 12.45
N GLU A 52 0.35 -9.18 12.55
CA GLU A 52 -0.38 -9.35 13.80
C GLU A 52 0.46 -10.11 14.84
N GLU A 53 1.06 -11.25 14.45
CA GLU A 53 1.95 -12.00 15.32
C GLU A 53 3.19 -11.23 15.74
N PHE A 54 3.81 -10.50 14.81
CA PHE A 54 4.95 -9.64 15.09
C PHE A 54 4.60 -8.59 16.14
N LEU A 55 3.50 -7.86 15.97
CA LEU A 55 3.07 -6.82 16.90
C LEU A 55 2.73 -7.38 18.30
N LYS A 56 2.16 -8.57 18.36
CA LYS A 56 1.96 -9.30 19.62
C LYS A 56 3.29 -9.61 20.32
N LYS A 57 4.27 -10.11 19.58
CA LYS A 57 5.61 -10.45 20.13
C LYS A 57 6.36 -9.23 20.65
N VAL A 58 6.26 -8.08 19.98
CA VAL A 58 6.91 -6.84 20.41
C VAL A 58 6.04 -6.01 21.37
N ASN A 59 4.91 -6.56 21.80
CA ASN A 59 3.94 -5.94 22.73
C ASN A 59 3.49 -4.54 22.30
N VAL A 60 3.14 -4.37 21.03
CA VAL A 60 2.56 -3.15 20.50
C VAL A 60 1.04 -3.32 20.44
N LYS A 61 0.33 -2.45 21.15
CA LYS A 61 -1.14 -2.41 21.17
C LYS A 61 -1.61 -1.10 20.56
N LYS A 62 -2.63 -1.18 19.72
CA LYS A 62 -3.28 -0.02 19.10
C LYS A 62 -2.28 0.97 18.45
N PRO A 63 -1.43 0.53 17.49
CA PRO A 63 -0.43 1.37 16.85
C PRO A 63 -1.03 2.47 16.00
N ILE A 64 -0.26 3.54 15.72
CA ILE A 64 -0.41 4.30 14.50
C ILE A 64 0.27 3.48 13.40
N VAL A 65 -0.48 3.15 12.36
CA VAL A 65 0.01 2.33 11.23
C VAL A 65 0.34 3.24 10.05
N ILE A 66 1.53 3.07 9.49
CA ILE A 66 1.97 3.86 8.33
C ILE A 66 2.44 2.89 7.25
N GLY A 67 1.87 2.98 6.05
CA GLY A 67 2.23 2.14 4.93
C GLY A 67 2.49 2.91 3.64
N HIS A 68 3.51 2.51 2.89
CA HIS A 68 3.78 3.00 1.54
C HIS A 68 3.60 1.86 0.53
N SER A 69 2.95 2.14 -0.58
CA SER A 69 2.82 1.21 -1.70
C SER A 69 2.26 -0.16 -1.26
N PHE A 70 2.98 -1.27 -1.48
CA PHE A 70 2.63 -2.59 -0.98
C PHE A 70 2.36 -2.60 0.53
N GLY A 71 3.15 -1.90 1.33
CA GLY A 71 2.95 -1.81 2.78
C GLY A 71 1.61 -1.19 3.18
N GLY A 72 1.08 -0.29 2.36
CA GLY A 72 -0.24 0.27 2.55
C GLY A 72 -1.36 -0.76 2.30
N ARG A 73 -1.17 -1.70 1.39
CA ARG A 73 -2.12 -2.80 1.18
C ARG A 73 -2.25 -3.67 2.43
N VAL A 74 -1.10 -4.04 3.02
CA VAL A 74 -1.08 -4.80 4.28
C VAL A 74 -1.66 -3.96 5.42
N ALA A 75 -1.33 -2.66 5.47
CA ALA A 75 -1.84 -1.74 6.47
C ALA A 75 -3.38 -1.63 6.44
N ILE A 76 -4.00 -1.50 5.26
CA ILE A 76 -5.47 -1.48 5.13
C ILE A 76 -6.09 -2.76 5.65
N ARG A 77 -5.59 -3.93 5.21
CA ARG A 77 -6.17 -5.20 5.63
C ARG A 77 -6.01 -5.44 7.13
N TYR A 78 -4.84 -5.11 7.70
CA TYR A 78 -4.58 -5.17 9.13
C TYR A 78 -5.50 -4.22 9.92
N SER A 79 -5.63 -2.97 9.48
CA SER A 79 -6.40 -1.94 10.18
C SER A 79 -7.91 -2.21 10.20
N ALA A 80 -8.44 -2.89 9.18
CA ALA A 80 -9.85 -3.30 9.14
C ALA A 80 -10.20 -4.43 10.13
N ARG A 81 -9.21 -5.13 10.69
CA ARG A 81 -9.42 -6.31 11.54
C ARG A 81 -8.82 -6.19 12.93
N ASN A 82 -7.96 -5.22 13.13
CA ASN A 82 -7.20 -5.06 14.36
C ASN A 82 -7.30 -3.63 14.88
N PRO A 83 -7.34 -3.42 16.20
CA PRO A 83 -7.41 -2.09 16.77
C PRO A 83 -6.12 -1.30 16.46
N ILE A 84 -6.30 -0.14 15.86
CA ILE A 84 -5.26 0.83 15.58
C ILE A 84 -5.63 2.19 16.19
N SER A 85 -4.71 3.14 16.24
CA SER A 85 -5.00 4.52 16.65
C SER A 85 -5.31 5.40 15.44
N LYS A 86 -4.50 5.30 14.41
CA LYS A 86 -4.61 6.08 13.17
C LYS A 86 -3.94 5.31 12.03
N LEU A 87 -4.34 5.62 10.80
CA LEU A 87 -3.75 5.06 9.59
C LEU A 87 -3.15 6.19 8.73
N VAL A 88 -1.96 5.96 8.18
CA VAL A 88 -1.35 6.84 7.17
C VAL A 88 -0.94 5.99 5.96
N LEU A 89 -1.35 6.41 4.78
CA LEU A 89 -1.02 5.74 3.52
C LEU A 89 -0.29 6.68 2.57
N PHE A 90 0.88 6.25 2.12
CA PHE A 90 1.67 6.93 1.10
C PHE A 90 1.58 6.16 -0.21
N GLY A 91 1.06 6.74 -1.28
CA GLY A 91 1.05 6.15 -2.62
C GLY A 91 0.68 4.66 -2.64
N SER A 92 -0.42 4.27 -2.00
CA SER A 92 -0.79 2.86 -1.78
C SER A 92 -1.94 2.44 -2.71
N PRO A 93 -1.66 1.72 -3.80
CA PRO A 93 -2.69 1.27 -4.75
C PRO A 93 -3.48 0.10 -4.12
N CYS A 94 -4.63 0.39 -3.53
CA CYS A 94 -5.39 -0.56 -2.72
C CYS A 94 -6.71 -1.01 -3.33
N ILE A 95 -7.24 -0.24 -4.27
CA ILE A 95 -8.55 -0.46 -4.86
C ILE A 95 -8.44 -0.65 -6.37
N ARG A 96 -9.41 -1.35 -6.93
CA ARG A 96 -9.56 -1.44 -8.39
C ARG A 96 -10.65 -0.48 -8.84
N ILE A 97 -10.26 0.58 -9.53
CA ILE A 97 -11.24 1.41 -10.23
C ILE A 97 -11.70 0.62 -11.45
N GLN A 98 -12.96 0.21 -11.44
CA GLN A 98 -13.59 -0.24 -12.67
C GLN A 98 -13.83 1.00 -13.54
N GLU A 99 -12.93 1.26 -14.48
CA GLU A 99 -13.23 2.19 -15.54
C GLU A 99 -14.52 1.71 -16.23
N GLU A 100 -15.57 2.50 -16.19
CA GLU A 100 -16.74 2.28 -17.05
C GLU A 100 -16.31 2.41 -18.49
N LEU A 101 -15.82 1.30 -19.03
CA LEU A 101 -15.50 1.21 -20.45
C LEU A 101 -16.76 1.49 -21.25
N SER A 102 -16.70 2.52 -22.10
CA SER A 102 -17.80 2.81 -23.03
C SER A 102 -18.20 1.53 -23.78
N LEU A 103 -19.47 1.38 -24.10
CA LEU A 103 -20.01 0.20 -24.81
C LEU A 103 -19.19 -0.18 -26.04
N GLY A 104 -18.62 0.81 -26.75
CA GLY A 104 -17.74 0.58 -27.90
C GLY A 104 -16.41 -0.10 -27.53
N VAL A 105 -15.80 0.27 -26.39
CA VAL A 105 -14.54 -0.36 -25.92
C VAL A 105 -14.81 -1.76 -25.37
N LYS A 106 -15.98 -1.98 -24.72
CA LYS A 106 -16.41 -3.33 -24.31
C LYS A 106 -16.59 -4.28 -25.52
N MET A 107 -17.13 -3.79 -26.64
CA MET A 107 -17.25 -4.54 -27.88
C MET A 107 -15.88 -4.83 -28.53
N LEU A 108 -14.96 -3.88 -28.55
CA LEU A 108 -13.60 -4.06 -29.07
C LEU A 108 -12.77 -5.04 -28.24
N LYS A 109 -12.92 -5.06 -26.90
CA LYS A 109 -12.27 -6.06 -26.04
C LYS A 109 -12.81 -7.48 -26.28
N LYS A 110 -14.09 -7.63 -26.64
CA LYS A 110 -14.68 -8.94 -26.98
C LYS A 110 -14.15 -9.52 -28.29
N LEU A 111 -13.64 -8.69 -29.20
CA LEU A 111 -13.05 -9.08 -30.48
C LEU A 111 -11.56 -9.43 -30.42
N LYS A 112 -10.87 -9.07 -29.31
CA LYS A 112 -9.44 -9.38 -29.11
C LYS A 112 -9.25 -10.43 -28.00
N THR A 113 -9.91 -11.57 -28.13
CA THR A 113 -9.66 -12.73 -27.25
C THR A 113 -8.39 -13.46 -27.68
N LEU A 114 -7.23 -12.99 -27.21
CA LEU A 114 -6.04 -13.84 -27.16
C LEU A 114 -6.10 -14.69 -25.89
N PRO A 115 -6.05 -16.02 -25.99
CA PRO A 115 -6.06 -16.88 -24.82
C PRO A 115 -4.80 -16.67 -24.00
N GLY A 116 -4.95 -16.41 -22.69
CA GLY A 116 -3.86 -16.33 -21.72
C GLY A 116 -3.63 -14.99 -21.03
N LEU A 117 -4.16 -13.86 -21.54
CA LEU A 117 -3.99 -12.52 -20.92
C LEU A 117 -5.32 -11.84 -20.56
N ASN A 118 -6.41 -12.55 -20.67
CA ASN A 118 -7.76 -12.04 -20.41
C ASN A 118 -8.02 -11.99 -18.90
N GLY A 119 -7.84 -10.84 -18.30
CA GLY A 119 -8.11 -10.59 -16.86
C GLY A 119 -7.02 -9.82 -16.12
N LEU A 120 -5.84 -9.69 -16.70
CA LEU A 120 -4.81 -8.82 -16.13
C LEU A 120 -5.14 -7.35 -16.45
N GLY A 121 -5.51 -6.58 -15.42
CA GLY A 121 -5.72 -5.16 -15.54
C GLY A 121 -4.45 -4.43 -16.04
N GLU A 122 -4.61 -3.21 -16.53
CA GLU A 122 -3.49 -2.35 -17.02
C GLU A 122 -2.37 -2.21 -15.98
N TYR A 123 -2.73 -2.17 -14.70
CA TYR A 123 -1.80 -2.14 -13.58
C TYR A 123 -0.89 -3.38 -13.53
N MET A 124 -1.47 -4.57 -13.71
CA MET A 124 -0.70 -5.83 -13.75
C MET A 124 0.29 -5.87 -14.91
N LYS A 125 -0.10 -5.39 -16.09
CA LYS A 125 0.79 -5.35 -17.26
C LYS A 125 2.00 -4.46 -17.01
N LYS A 126 1.78 -3.31 -16.36
CA LYS A 126 2.82 -2.36 -16.00
C LYS A 126 3.73 -2.93 -14.91
N PHE A 127 3.14 -3.62 -13.94
CA PHE A 127 3.83 -4.25 -12.82
C PHE A 127 4.74 -5.41 -13.27
N ILE A 128 4.26 -6.33 -14.13
CA ILE A 128 5.05 -7.43 -14.71
C ILE A 128 6.27 -6.91 -15.52
N GLY A 129 6.20 -5.68 -16.01
CA GLY A 129 7.31 -4.99 -16.67
C GLY A 129 8.33 -4.34 -15.74
N SER A 130 8.04 -4.20 -14.43
CA SER A 130 8.89 -3.53 -13.48
C SER A 130 10.22 -4.24 -13.23
N ARG A 131 11.24 -3.48 -12.79
CA ARG A 131 12.54 -4.05 -12.44
C ARG A 131 12.42 -5.06 -11.29
N ASP A 132 11.61 -4.73 -10.29
CA ASP A 132 11.43 -5.54 -9.08
C ASP A 132 10.82 -6.89 -9.40
N TYR A 133 9.78 -6.91 -10.27
CA TYR A 133 9.19 -8.16 -10.73
C TYR A 133 10.18 -9.01 -11.53
N LYS A 134 10.99 -8.39 -12.41
CA LYS A 134 11.98 -9.11 -13.23
C LYS A 134 13.12 -9.70 -12.39
N ALA A 135 13.55 -9.01 -11.34
CA ALA A 135 14.60 -9.44 -10.43
C ALA A 135 14.13 -10.48 -9.40
N ALA A 136 12.82 -10.55 -9.12
CA ALA A 136 12.24 -11.40 -8.10
C ALA A 136 12.36 -12.89 -8.44
N SER A 137 12.47 -13.72 -7.40
CA SER A 137 12.39 -15.18 -7.48
C SER A 137 11.02 -15.63 -8.00
N PRO A 138 10.85 -16.88 -8.45
CA PRO A 138 9.55 -17.42 -8.84
C PRO A 138 8.49 -17.31 -7.73
N ILE A 139 8.88 -17.55 -6.48
CA ILE A 139 8.00 -17.43 -5.29
C ILE A 139 7.54 -15.99 -5.13
N MET A 140 8.47 -15.04 -5.14
CA MET A 140 8.14 -13.63 -5.00
C MET A 140 7.35 -13.07 -6.18
N ARG A 141 7.60 -13.53 -7.41
CA ARG A 141 6.75 -13.17 -8.55
C ARG A 141 5.30 -13.60 -8.35
N GLN A 142 5.09 -14.82 -7.88
CA GLN A 142 3.73 -15.31 -7.60
C GLN A 142 3.10 -14.55 -6.42
N THR A 143 3.85 -14.28 -5.36
CA THR A 143 3.44 -13.43 -4.23
C THR A 143 2.99 -12.05 -4.72
N LEU A 144 3.79 -11.39 -5.53
CA LEU A 144 3.46 -10.08 -6.08
C LEU A 144 2.19 -10.11 -6.93
N VAL A 145 1.99 -11.17 -7.72
CA VAL A 145 0.75 -11.38 -8.50
C VAL A 145 -0.46 -11.55 -7.58
N ASN A 146 -0.36 -12.38 -6.53
CA ASN A 146 -1.44 -12.58 -5.56
C ASN A 146 -1.82 -11.25 -4.90
N VAL A 147 -0.83 -10.54 -4.40
CA VAL A 147 -0.98 -9.28 -3.67
C VAL A 147 -1.62 -8.20 -4.54
N VAL A 148 -1.13 -7.97 -5.74
CA VAL A 148 -1.61 -6.89 -6.61
C VAL A 148 -3.04 -7.17 -7.11
N ASN A 149 -3.44 -8.44 -7.20
CA ASN A 149 -4.75 -8.82 -7.68
C ASN A 149 -5.88 -8.70 -6.63
N GLU A 150 -5.58 -8.59 -5.36
CA GLU A 150 -6.62 -8.43 -4.34
C GLU A 150 -7.18 -7.01 -4.35
N ASP A 151 -8.49 -6.85 -4.41
CA ASP A 151 -9.19 -5.58 -4.22
C ASP A 151 -9.51 -5.43 -2.73
N LEU A 152 -8.99 -4.36 -2.14
CA LEU A 152 -9.12 -4.09 -0.71
C LEU A 152 -10.24 -3.09 -0.38
N SER A 153 -11.09 -2.74 -1.33
CA SER A 153 -12.18 -1.77 -1.15
C SER A 153 -13.09 -2.11 0.02
N LYS A 154 -13.38 -3.41 0.22
CA LYS A 154 -14.23 -3.83 1.34
C LYS A 154 -13.56 -3.55 2.69
N PHE A 155 -12.26 -3.82 2.81
CA PHE A 155 -11.51 -3.57 4.03
C PHE A 155 -11.36 -2.07 4.31
N ALA A 156 -11.12 -1.27 3.28
CA ALA A 156 -11.05 0.18 3.42
C ALA A 156 -12.34 0.78 3.98
N ARG A 157 -13.51 0.24 3.62
CA ARG A 157 -14.83 0.67 4.13
C ARG A 157 -15.07 0.31 5.61
N GLU A 158 -14.35 -0.69 6.12
CA GLU A 158 -14.48 -1.18 7.50
C GLU A 158 -13.59 -0.42 8.50
N ILE A 159 -12.67 0.44 8.01
CA ILE A 159 -11.78 1.22 8.87
C ILE A 159 -12.52 2.45 9.39
N GLU A 160 -12.67 2.55 10.70
CA GLU A 160 -13.34 3.66 11.38
C GLU A 160 -12.35 4.71 11.91
N GLU A 161 -11.09 4.35 12.06
CA GLU A 161 -10.08 5.23 12.62
C GLU A 161 -9.62 6.31 11.63
N PRO A 162 -9.26 7.51 12.15
CA PRO A 162 -8.78 8.60 11.31
C PRO A 162 -7.66 8.17 10.38
N THR A 163 -7.85 8.42 9.09
CA THR A 163 -6.94 7.98 8.03
C THR A 163 -6.43 9.17 7.22
N LEU A 164 -5.13 9.23 7.01
CA LEU A 164 -4.48 10.23 6.18
C LEU A 164 -3.88 9.59 4.93
N LEU A 165 -4.30 10.07 3.77
CA LEU A 165 -3.79 9.67 2.46
C LEU A 165 -2.85 10.75 1.95
N ILE A 166 -1.59 10.43 1.66
CA ILE A 166 -0.61 11.36 1.10
C ILE A 166 -0.13 10.82 -0.24
N TRP A 167 -0.28 11.61 -1.29
CA TRP A 167 -0.08 11.16 -2.66
C TRP A 167 0.68 12.15 -3.53
N GLY A 168 1.52 11.63 -4.42
CA GLY A 168 2.20 12.41 -5.44
C GLY A 168 1.26 12.76 -6.61
N THR A 169 1.29 14.02 -7.06
CA THR A 169 0.49 14.46 -8.22
C THR A 169 0.92 13.79 -9.53
N ASN A 170 2.16 13.31 -9.59
CA ASN A 170 2.75 12.63 -10.75
C ASN A 170 3.01 11.14 -10.48
N ASP A 171 2.31 10.57 -9.49
CA ASP A 171 2.45 9.14 -9.19
C ASP A 171 1.88 8.32 -10.35
N THR A 172 2.77 7.56 -10.99
CA THR A 172 2.42 6.67 -12.11
C THR A 172 2.27 5.21 -11.68
N GLU A 173 2.65 4.87 -10.45
CA GLU A 173 2.55 3.52 -9.89
C GLU A 173 1.23 3.34 -9.13
N ALA A 174 0.84 4.36 -8.36
CA ALA A 174 -0.47 4.44 -7.70
C ALA A 174 -1.17 5.72 -8.21
N PRO A 175 -1.99 5.63 -9.26
CA PRO A 175 -2.63 6.79 -9.85
C PRO A 175 -3.50 7.57 -8.87
N LEU A 176 -3.46 8.91 -8.93
CA LEU A 176 -4.16 9.79 -7.99
C LEU A 176 -5.69 9.58 -7.95
N ASN A 177 -6.28 9.08 -9.04
CA ASN A 177 -7.70 8.74 -9.07
C ASN A 177 -8.05 7.60 -8.10
N GLU A 178 -7.13 6.65 -7.85
CA GLU A 178 -7.31 5.61 -6.83
C GLU A 178 -7.34 6.21 -5.41
N ALA A 179 -6.47 7.17 -5.13
CA ALA A 179 -6.47 7.88 -3.85
C ALA A 179 -7.78 8.64 -3.60
N LYS A 180 -8.29 9.33 -4.63
CA LYS A 180 -9.57 10.04 -4.56
C LYS A 180 -10.76 9.11 -4.34
N GLU A 181 -10.72 7.93 -4.94
CA GLU A 181 -11.77 6.94 -4.71
C GLU A 181 -11.64 6.30 -3.33
N LEU A 182 -10.41 6.04 -2.88
CA LEU A 182 -10.15 5.54 -1.53
C LEU A 182 -10.66 6.51 -0.46
N GLU A 183 -10.38 7.81 -0.60
CA GLU A 183 -10.92 8.86 0.28
C GLU A 183 -12.44 8.84 0.37
N LYS A 184 -13.14 8.64 -0.75
CA LYS A 184 -14.62 8.60 -0.78
C LYS A 184 -15.22 7.38 -0.10
N ILE A 185 -14.55 6.23 -0.14
CA ILE A 185 -15.09 4.98 0.38
C ILE A 185 -14.76 4.73 1.85
N MET A 186 -13.72 5.38 2.39
CA MET A 186 -13.34 5.30 3.80
C MET A 186 -14.23 6.20 4.65
N LEU A 187 -14.48 5.83 5.90
CA LEU A 187 -15.40 6.55 6.80
C LEU A 187 -14.83 7.88 7.30
N ASP A 188 -13.56 7.91 7.66
CA ASP A 188 -12.86 9.10 8.17
C ASP A 188 -11.48 9.19 7.51
N ALA A 189 -11.44 9.71 6.28
CA ALA A 189 -10.21 9.85 5.52
C ALA A 189 -10.06 11.25 4.92
N ALA A 190 -8.82 11.73 4.88
CA ALA A 190 -8.44 12.98 4.22
C ALA A 190 -7.28 12.74 3.25
N LEU A 191 -7.40 13.26 2.02
CA LEU A 191 -6.38 13.17 0.99
C LEU A 191 -5.58 14.47 0.90
N ILE A 192 -4.27 14.36 1.04
CA ILE A 192 -3.31 15.44 0.77
C ILE A 192 -2.47 15.08 -0.46
N THR A 193 -2.49 15.95 -1.45
CA THR A 193 -1.64 15.80 -2.64
C THR A 193 -0.40 16.67 -2.55
N LEU A 194 0.73 16.13 -2.95
CA LEU A 194 2.02 16.80 -2.97
C LEU A 194 2.62 16.76 -4.38
N PRO A 195 3.36 17.79 -4.80
CA PRO A 195 4.16 17.69 -6.01
C PRO A 195 5.13 16.53 -5.87
N GLY A 196 5.20 15.64 -6.87
CA GLY A 196 6.14 14.52 -6.82
C GLY A 196 5.59 13.22 -7.37
N THR A 197 6.42 12.19 -7.29
CA THR A 197 6.21 10.85 -7.83
C THR A 197 5.59 9.90 -6.79
N HIS A 198 5.75 8.60 -7.00
CA HIS A 198 5.39 7.56 -6.03
C HIS A 198 6.07 7.74 -4.65
N TYR A 199 7.17 8.49 -4.61
CA TYR A 199 7.95 8.81 -3.41
C TYR A 199 7.74 10.26 -2.93
N ALA A 200 6.61 10.89 -3.25
CA ALA A 200 6.30 12.26 -2.88
C ALA A 200 6.47 12.56 -1.39
N TYR A 201 6.27 11.57 -0.52
CA TYR A 201 6.47 11.70 0.92
C TYR A 201 7.94 11.93 1.32
N LEU A 202 8.90 11.40 0.57
CA LEU A 202 10.33 11.67 0.73
C LEU A 202 10.76 12.94 0.01
N GLU A 203 10.23 13.16 -1.19
CA GLU A 203 10.52 14.34 -2.01
C GLU A 203 10.07 15.64 -1.33
N ASN A 204 9.09 15.56 -0.40
CA ASN A 204 8.56 16.67 0.38
C ASN A 204 8.68 16.44 1.88
N LEU A 205 9.72 15.77 2.35
CA LEU A 205 9.85 15.31 3.73
C LEU A 205 9.54 16.38 4.79
N PRO A 206 10.07 17.63 4.76
CA PRO A 206 9.77 18.62 5.78
C PRO A 206 8.27 18.95 5.88
N ARG A 207 7.59 19.03 4.73
CA ARG A 207 6.15 19.29 4.66
C ARG A 207 5.35 18.10 5.20
N VAL A 208 5.76 16.89 4.84
CA VAL A 208 5.12 15.65 5.32
C VAL A 208 5.27 15.53 6.83
N VAL A 209 6.45 15.82 7.38
CA VAL A 209 6.66 15.82 8.83
C VAL A 209 5.72 16.81 9.54
N THR A 210 5.57 18.02 9.02
CA THR A 210 4.63 19.00 9.58
C THR A 210 3.17 18.51 9.50
N ILE A 211 2.76 17.90 8.40
CA ILE A 211 1.43 17.34 8.23
C ILE A 211 1.19 16.22 9.26
N LEU A 212 2.13 15.30 9.38
CA LEU A 212 2.04 14.18 10.32
C LEU A 212 2.06 14.65 11.77
N ASP A 213 2.85 15.69 12.10
CA ASP A 213 2.92 16.27 13.44
C ASP A 213 1.55 16.83 13.88
N ASN A 214 0.82 17.44 12.98
CA ASN A 214 -0.54 17.94 13.25
C ASN A 214 -1.59 16.80 13.25
N PHE A 215 -1.32 15.71 12.56
CA PHE A 215 -2.27 14.58 12.49
C PHE A 215 -2.15 13.67 13.72
N PHE A 216 -0.95 13.49 14.32
CA PHE A 216 -0.71 12.62 15.48
C PHE A 216 -1.08 13.27 16.81
#